data_223d026a84b477d95eefe51ba2e62ddb
#
_entry.id   223d026a84b477d95eefe51ba2e62ddb
#
_cell.length_a   1.000
_cell.length_b   1.000
_cell.length_c   1.000
_cell.angle_alpha   90.00
_cell.angle_beta   90.00
_cell.angle_gamma   90.00
#
_symmetry.space_group_name_H-M   'P 1'
#
loop_
_entity.id
_entity.type
_entity.pdbx_description
1 polymer ?
#
loop_
_entity_poly.entity_id
_entity_poly.type
_entity_poly.pdbx_seq_one_letter_code
_entity_poly.pdbx_strand_id
1 'polypeptide(L)'
;VWWIPLISAALLFAQSSGKQPLKQPGDEPRQADAAGAHKAADQKTDQKYAEPEEEDEGLKPSQDYVFNPLEAQYCLKIGNEYYSRKKYRPAILRFREAAKWNPGYAEAYLRLAQASEKINDDAGARKAYAKYLEVSPNAKDAGKIKKKIASLGN
;
A
#
# COMPACT_ATOMS: atom_id res chain seq x y z
N VAL A 1 -32.91 -45.76 13.33
CA VAL A 1 -34.11 -46.32 12.70
C VAL A 1 -34.98 -45.18 12.26
N TRP A 2 -35.31 -45.21 10.98
CA TRP A 2 -36.28 -44.43 10.18
C TRP A 2 -35.72 -43.14 9.55
N TRP A 3 -35.57 -43.10 8.30
CA TRP A 3 -36.16 -43.50 7.00
C TRP A 3 -36.46 -42.23 6.19
N ILE A 4 -35.91 -42.25 4.98
CA ILE A 4 -36.08 -41.37 3.82
C ILE A 4 -37.56 -41.39 3.37
N PRO A 5 -38.10 -40.37 2.67
CA PRO A 5 -37.99 -40.45 1.22
C PRO A 5 -37.77 -39.17 0.41
N LEU A 6 -37.10 -39.38 -0.70
CA LEU A 6 -37.20 -38.70 -1.98
C LEU A 6 -38.62 -38.22 -2.34
N ILE A 7 -38.74 -37.01 -2.85
CA ILE A 7 -39.74 -36.65 -3.85
C ILE A 7 -39.08 -35.79 -4.93
N SER A 8 -38.97 -36.41 -6.11
CA SER A 8 -38.82 -35.77 -7.41
C SER A 8 -40.10 -35.05 -7.79
N ALA A 9 -39.96 -33.85 -8.33
CA ALA A 9 -40.95 -33.32 -9.25
C ALA A 9 -40.27 -32.38 -10.27
N ALA A 10 -40.07 -32.90 -11.45
CA ALA A 10 -39.84 -32.15 -12.66
C ALA A 10 -41.16 -31.51 -13.10
N LEU A 11 -41.09 -30.24 -13.47
CA LEU A 11 -42.12 -29.65 -14.34
C LEU A 11 -41.45 -28.75 -15.40
N LEU A 12 -41.51 -29.25 -16.62
CA LEU A 12 -41.38 -28.53 -17.86
C LEU A 12 -42.50 -27.50 -18.02
N PHE A 13 -42.16 -26.32 -18.50
CA PHE A 13 -43.01 -25.51 -19.38
C PHE A 13 -42.09 -24.60 -20.19
N ALA A 14 -41.85 -24.88 -21.41
CA ALA A 14 -42.41 -24.55 -22.68
C ALA A 14 -42.47 -23.04 -23.00
N GLN A 15 -41.59 -22.68 -23.94
CA GLN A 15 -41.72 -21.86 -25.14
C GLN A 15 -42.77 -20.74 -25.20
N SER A 16 -42.28 -19.55 -25.51
CA SER A 16 -42.88 -18.63 -26.47
C SER A 16 -41.79 -17.63 -26.93
N SER A 17 -41.26 -17.84 -28.07
CA SER A 17 -41.50 -17.30 -29.42
C SER A 17 -41.76 -15.78 -29.42
N GLY A 18 -40.84 -15.03 -30.03
CA GLY A 18 -41.19 -13.71 -30.52
C GLY A 18 -40.04 -12.76 -30.86
N LYS A 19 -39.53 -12.89 -32.07
CA LYS A 19 -39.01 -11.80 -32.93
C LYS A 19 -37.65 -11.17 -32.61
N GLN A 20 -36.66 -11.62 -33.33
CA GLN A 20 -35.71 -10.71 -34.00
C GLN A 20 -36.48 -9.87 -35.06
N PRO A 21 -36.03 -8.63 -35.31
CA PRO A 21 -35.12 -8.50 -36.42
C PRO A 21 -34.12 -7.32 -36.36
N LEU A 22 -33.18 -7.41 -37.21
CA LEU A 22 -32.47 -6.49 -38.08
C LEU A 22 -30.97 -6.32 -37.79
N LYS A 23 -30.33 -7.09 -38.59
CA LYS A 23 -28.96 -6.97 -39.05
C LYS A 23 -28.76 -5.62 -39.74
N GLN A 24 -27.73 -4.90 -39.36
CA GLN A 24 -27.05 -3.95 -40.26
C GLN A 24 -25.57 -4.27 -40.33
N PRO A 25 -24.95 -4.18 -41.51
CA PRO A 25 -23.60 -4.63 -41.75
C PRO A 25 -22.58 -3.50 -41.63
N GLY A 26 -21.38 -3.88 -41.28
CA GLY A 26 -20.19 -3.02 -41.46
C GLY A 26 -19.64 -2.49 -40.19
N ASP A 27 -18.68 -3.13 -39.61
CA ASP A 27 -17.28 -2.83 -39.63
C ASP A 27 -16.51 -3.80 -38.72
N GLU A 28 -15.46 -4.31 -39.27
CA GLU A 28 -14.55 -5.27 -38.64
C GLU A 28 -13.84 -4.69 -37.41
N PRO A 29 -13.45 -5.52 -36.45
CA PRO A 29 -12.76 -5.09 -35.29
C PRO A 29 -11.29 -4.79 -35.59
N ARG A 30 -10.89 -3.54 -35.45
CA ARG A 30 -9.48 -3.22 -35.26
C ARG A 30 -9.07 -3.76 -33.89
N GLN A 31 -8.36 -4.85 -33.90
CA GLN A 31 -7.39 -5.17 -32.86
C GLN A 31 -6.36 -4.07 -32.85
N ALA A 32 -6.33 -3.32 -31.76
CA ALA A 32 -5.24 -2.43 -31.42
C ALA A 32 -5.05 -2.49 -29.92
N ASP A 33 -4.09 -3.27 -29.51
CA ASP A 33 -3.07 -2.97 -28.53
C ASP A 33 -3.52 -2.43 -27.16
N ALA A 34 -4.14 -3.29 -26.37
CA ALA A 34 -4.33 -3.05 -24.93
C ALA A 34 -3.05 -3.30 -24.09
N ALA A 35 -1.91 -3.57 -24.71
CA ALA A 35 -0.65 -3.86 -24.00
C ALA A 35 0.18 -2.63 -23.65
N GLY A 36 -0.12 -1.45 -24.21
CA GLY A 36 0.67 -0.23 -24.01
C GLY A 36 0.26 0.63 -22.83
N ALA A 37 -1.01 0.57 -22.41
CA ALA A 37 -1.54 1.50 -21.41
C ALA A 37 -1.10 1.20 -19.97
N HIS A 38 -0.83 -0.05 -19.62
CA HIS A 38 -0.39 -0.40 -18.27
C HIS A 38 1.08 -0.09 -17.98
N LYS A 39 1.92 0.01 -19.03
CA LYS A 39 3.35 0.28 -18.85
C LYS A 39 3.64 1.77 -18.61
N ALA A 40 2.83 2.65 -19.20
CA ALA A 40 2.99 4.09 -19.03
C ALA A 40 2.49 4.60 -17.66
N ALA A 41 1.49 3.96 -17.07
CA ALA A 41 0.98 4.32 -15.76
C ALA A 41 1.93 3.91 -14.63
N ASP A 42 2.64 2.78 -14.78
CA ASP A 42 3.58 2.28 -13.77
C ASP A 42 4.91 3.08 -13.77
N GLN A 43 5.34 3.57 -14.95
CA GLN A 43 6.51 4.44 -15.04
C GLN A 43 6.29 5.85 -14.46
N LYS A 44 5.05 6.36 -14.54
CA LYS A 44 4.73 7.70 -14.03
C LYS A 44 4.61 7.75 -12.50
N THR A 45 4.26 6.64 -11.87
CA THR A 45 4.22 6.51 -10.41
C THR A 45 5.60 6.31 -9.82
N ASP A 46 6.51 5.61 -10.50
CA ASP A 46 7.87 5.39 -10.01
C ASP A 46 8.73 6.67 -10.08
N GLN A 47 8.48 7.58 -11.07
CA GLN A 47 9.15 8.88 -11.12
C GLN A 47 8.70 9.86 -10.03
N LYS A 48 7.47 9.73 -9.52
CA LYS A 48 6.99 10.61 -8.44
C LYS A 48 7.63 10.29 -7.08
N TYR A 49 8.19 9.10 -6.92
CA TYR A 49 8.79 8.61 -5.68
C TYR A 49 10.27 8.23 -5.83
N ALA A 50 10.91 8.60 -6.94
CA ALA A 50 12.37 8.60 -7.01
C ALA A 50 12.89 9.48 -5.86
N GLU A 51 13.84 8.98 -5.11
CA GLU A 51 14.51 9.78 -4.08
C GLU A 51 14.94 11.09 -4.74
N PRO A 52 14.60 12.26 -4.17
CA PRO A 52 15.30 13.47 -4.54
C PRO A 52 16.77 13.22 -4.18
N GLU A 53 17.64 13.27 -5.18
CA GLU A 53 19.07 13.34 -4.96
C GLU A 53 19.32 14.42 -3.91
N GLU A 54 20.27 14.25 -3.03
CA GLU A 54 20.53 15.08 -1.84
C GLU A 54 20.90 16.54 -2.17
N GLU A 55 20.67 16.97 -3.40
CA GLU A 55 20.91 18.31 -3.87
C GLU A 55 19.65 19.15 -3.67
N ASP A 56 19.73 20.03 -2.71
CA ASP A 56 18.80 21.15 -2.49
C ASP A 56 17.75 21.01 -1.38
N GLU A 57 18.19 20.69 -0.15
CA GLU A 57 17.35 20.94 1.04
C GLU A 57 17.05 22.44 1.26
N GLY A 58 17.71 23.34 0.52
CA GLY A 58 17.61 24.80 0.71
C GLY A 58 16.48 25.50 -0.03
N LEU A 59 15.86 24.87 -1.05
CA LEU A 59 14.91 25.55 -1.95
C LEU A 59 13.49 24.97 -1.96
N LYS A 60 13.20 23.93 -1.20
CA LYS A 60 11.81 23.47 -1.05
C LYS A 60 11.12 24.33 -0.01
N PRO A 61 9.98 24.96 -0.34
CA PRO A 61 9.18 25.61 0.68
C PRO A 61 8.91 24.57 1.78
N SER A 62 9.27 24.93 3.01
CA SER A 62 8.95 24.11 4.18
C SER A 62 7.44 23.88 4.17
N GLN A 63 7.01 22.67 3.84
CA GLN A 63 5.63 22.31 4.10
C GLN A 63 5.48 22.31 5.61
N ASP A 64 4.82 23.35 6.14
CA ASP A 64 4.41 23.37 7.52
C ASP A 64 3.40 22.24 7.72
N TYR A 65 3.88 21.12 8.24
CA TYR A 65 3.03 19.99 8.58
C TYR A 65 2.18 20.36 9.80
N VAL A 66 0.97 20.84 9.55
CA VAL A 66 -0.04 21.00 10.60
C VAL A 66 -0.52 19.61 11.01
N PHE A 67 -0.58 19.34 12.31
CA PHE A 67 -1.04 18.06 12.86
C PHE A 67 -2.35 17.61 12.18
N ASN A 68 -2.29 16.51 11.45
CA ASN A 68 -3.42 15.93 10.73
C ASN A 68 -3.40 14.40 10.82
N PRO A 69 -4.14 13.80 11.77
CA PRO A 69 -4.19 12.35 11.95
C PRO A 69 -4.76 11.59 10.75
N LEU A 70 -5.66 12.19 9.98
CA LEU A 70 -6.24 11.54 8.81
C LEU A 70 -5.23 11.39 7.68
N GLU A 71 -4.45 12.45 7.42
CA GLU A 71 -3.36 12.39 6.45
C GLU A 71 -2.28 11.41 6.87
N ALA A 72 -1.97 11.36 8.19
CA ALA A 72 -1.04 10.37 8.72
C ALA A 72 -1.51 8.93 8.47
N GLN A 73 -2.78 8.65 8.71
CA GLN A 73 -3.37 7.33 8.45
C GLN A 73 -3.38 7.00 6.96
N TYR A 74 -3.71 7.96 6.10
CA TYR A 74 -3.70 7.80 4.65
C TYR A 74 -2.28 7.49 4.14
N CYS A 75 -1.29 8.27 4.57
CA CYS A 75 0.11 8.00 4.24
C CYS A 75 0.58 6.62 4.74
N LEU A 76 0.19 6.22 5.96
CA LEU A 76 0.52 4.90 6.49
C LEU A 76 -0.09 3.77 5.63
N LYS A 77 -1.34 3.91 5.22
CA LYS A 77 -2.02 2.94 4.35
C LYS A 77 -1.28 2.77 3.03
N ILE A 78 -0.96 3.87 2.35
CA ILE A 78 -0.20 3.85 1.09
C ILE A 78 1.18 3.22 1.31
N GLY A 79 1.87 3.59 2.40
CA GLY A 79 3.16 3.00 2.76
C GLY A 79 3.08 1.48 2.92
N ASN A 80 2.02 0.98 3.57
CA ASN A 80 1.78 -0.46 3.72
C ASN A 80 1.53 -1.16 2.37
N GLU A 81 0.84 -0.50 1.44
CA GLU A 81 0.63 -1.04 0.08
C GLU A 81 1.96 -1.16 -0.68
N TYR A 82 2.83 -0.14 -0.63
CA TYR A 82 4.18 -0.23 -1.21
C TYR A 82 5.01 -1.32 -0.54
N TYR A 83 4.97 -1.40 0.78
CA TYR A 83 5.70 -2.41 1.55
C TYR A 83 5.29 -3.84 1.17
N SER A 84 3.99 -4.11 1.02
CA SER A 84 3.47 -5.43 0.62
C SER A 84 3.94 -5.83 -0.78
N ARG A 85 4.11 -4.85 -1.67
CA ARG A 85 4.67 -5.03 -3.02
C ARG A 85 6.20 -5.06 -3.05
N LYS A 86 6.87 -5.10 -1.87
CA LYS A 86 8.33 -5.06 -1.71
C LYS A 86 9.00 -3.78 -2.26
N LYS A 87 8.23 -2.73 -2.53
CA LYS A 87 8.71 -1.40 -2.91
C LYS A 87 9.08 -0.62 -1.64
N TYR A 88 10.22 -0.94 -1.03
CA TYR A 88 10.55 -0.44 0.32
C TYR A 88 10.95 1.04 0.33
N ARG A 89 11.65 1.56 -0.69
CA ARG A 89 12.02 2.99 -0.76
C ARG A 89 10.79 3.90 -0.79
N PRO A 90 9.81 3.75 -1.71
CA PRO A 90 8.59 4.53 -1.65
C PRO A 90 7.77 4.31 -0.36
N ALA A 91 7.79 3.11 0.23
CA ALA A 91 7.15 2.87 1.52
C ALA A 91 7.75 3.74 2.63
N ILE A 92 9.08 3.85 2.68
CA ILE A 92 9.81 4.70 3.64
C ILE A 92 9.38 6.16 3.53
N LEU A 93 9.25 6.69 2.32
CA LEU A 93 8.81 8.07 2.11
C LEU A 93 7.42 8.30 2.69
N ARG A 94 6.47 7.38 2.43
CA ARG A 94 5.11 7.49 2.97
C ARG A 94 5.05 7.34 4.49
N PHE A 95 5.85 6.46 5.08
CA PHE A 95 5.93 6.34 6.53
C PHE A 95 6.55 7.58 7.19
N ARG A 96 7.55 8.20 6.55
CA ARG A 96 8.10 9.50 7.00
C ARG A 96 7.05 10.60 6.94
N GLU A 97 6.27 10.70 5.87
CA GLU A 97 5.16 11.64 5.75
C GLU A 97 4.11 11.41 6.86
N ALA A 98 3.72 10.16 7.10
CA ALA A 98 2.80 9.83 8.19
C ALA A 98 3.31 10.32 9.55
N ALA A 99 4.61 10.15 9.84
CA ALA A 99 5.23 10.63 11.06
C ALA A 99 5.33 12.16 11.13
N LYS A 100 5.42 12.86 10.00
CA LYS A 100 5.39 14.33 9.93
C LYS A 100 3.99 14.88 10.23
N TRP A 101 2.95 14.27 9.63
CA TRP A 101 1.55 14.65 9.88
C TRP A 101 1.07 14.35 11.30
N ASN A 102 1.59 13.28 11.91
CA ASN A 102 1.28 12.93 13.29
C ASN A 102 2.55 12.41 14.00
N PRO A 103 3.30 13.28 14.68
CA PRO A 103 4.51 12.89 15.42
C PRO A 103 4.27 11.90 16.56
N GLY A 104 3.03 11.78 17.04
CA GLY A 104 2.63 10.78 18.04
C GLY A 104 2.22 9.42 17.46
N TYR A 105 2.33 9.22 16.15
CA TYR A 105 1.87 8.00 15.51
C TYR A 105 2.93 6.89 15.56
N ALA A 106 2.95 6.17 16.67
CA ALA A 106 3.95 5.12 16.92
C ALA A 106 4.07 4.10 15.78
N GLU A 107 2.94 3.67 15.18
CA GLU A 107 2.95 2.70 14.10
C GLU A 107 3.73 3.19 12.88
N ALA A 108 3.67 4.48 12.56
CA ALA A 108 4.43 5.05 11.44
C ALA A 108 5.93 4.85 11.63
N TYR A 109 6.45 5.09 12.83
CA TYR A 109 7.86 4.86 13.14
C TYR A 109 8.23 3.38 13.12
N LEU A 110 7.36 2.51 13.61
CA LEU A 110 7.58 1.06 13.56
C LEU A 110 7.70 0.57 12.11
N ARG A 111 6.77 0.98 11.26
CA ARG A 111 6.76 0.62 9.83
C ARG A 111 7.94 1.22 9.08
N LEU A 112 8.30 2.47 9.39
CA LEU A 112 9.49 3.13 8.85
C LEU A 112 10.75 2.32 9.17
N ALA A 113 10.93 1.91 10.42
CA ALA A 113 12.07 1.10 10.83
C ALA A 113 12.13 -0.24 10.11
N GLN A 114 11.00 -0.94 10.02
CA GLN A 114 10.90 -2.21 9.32
C GLN A 114 11.22 -2.10 7.81
N ALA A 115 10.79 -1.00 7.18
CA ALA A 115 11.09 -0.76 5.77
C ALA A 115 12.56 -0.41 5.55
N SER A 116 13.17 0.38 6.45
CA SER A 116 14.61 0.71 6.43
C SER A 116 15.47 -0.53 6.56
N GLU A 117 15.13 -1.50 7.42
CA GLU A 117 15.83 -2.79 7.49
C GLU A 117 15.79 -3.56 6.16
N LYS A 118 14.67 -3.50 5.43
CA LYS A 118 14.55 -4.22 4.15
C LYS A 118 15.48 -3.70 3.06
N ILE A 119 15.97 -2.47 3.20
CA ILE A 119 16.96 -1.87 2.29
C ILE A 119 18.36 -1.80 2.91
N ASN A 120 18.58 -2.44 4.06
CA ASN A 120 19.83 -2.43 4.83
C ASN A 120 20.27 -1.02 5.30
N ASP A 121 19.29 -0.12 5.52
CA ASP A 121 19.52 1.16 6.17
C ASP A 121 19.42 0.99 7.70
N ASP A 122 20.48 0.42 8.29
CA ASP A 122 20.53 0.12 9.72
C ASP A 122 20.49 1.40 10.58
N ALA A 123 21.10 2.47 10.09
CA ALA A 123 21.10 3.76 10.77
C ALA A 123 19.69 4.37 10.81
N GLY A 124 18.98 4.36 9.68
CA GLY A 124 17.59 4.80 9.58
C GLY A 124 16.67 3.93 10.42
N ALA A 125 16.84 2.61 10.36
CA ALA A 125 16.06 1.67 11.17
C ALA A 125 16.23 1.93 12.67
N ARG A 126 17.46 2.10 13.16
CA ARG A 126 17.73 2.43 14.58
C ARG A 126 17.07 3.73 15.02
N LYS A 127 17.19 4.79 14.21
CA LYS A 127 16.54 6.09 14.51
C LYS A 127 15.02 5.94 14.61
N ALA A 128 14.42 5.23 13.68
CA ALA A 128 12.98 5.03 13.65
C ALA A 128 12.47 4.15 14.81
N TYR A 129 13.19 3.07 15.14
CA TYR A 129 12.87 2.27 16.32
C TYR A 129 13.02 3.04 17.64
N ALA A 130 14.05 3.90 17.76
CA ALA A 130 14.20 4.77 18.93
C ALA A 130 13.01 5.71 19.07
N LYS A 131 12.57 6.34 17.97
CA LYS A 131 11.36 7.19 17.96
C LYS A 131 10.09 6.40 18.30
N TYR A 132 9.95 5.18 17.82
CA TYR A 132 8.85 4.32 18.23
C TYR A 132 8.79 4.12 19.74
N LEU A 133 9.93 3.81 20.39
CA LEU A 133 10.00 3.60 21.82
C LEU A 133 9.80 4.90 22.63
N GLU A 134 10.20 6.04 22.06
CA GLU A 134 9.95 7.36 22.66
C GLU A 134 8.45 7.68 22.70
N VAL A 135 7.75 7.42 21.58
CA VAL A 135 6.31 7.65 21.46
C VAL A 135 5.48 6.59 22.21
N SER A 136 5.98 5.36 22.29
CA SER A 136 5.27 4.24 22.90
C SER A 136 6.17 3.40 23.81
N PRO A 137 6.59 3.95 24.98
CA PRO A 137 7.57 3.30 25.86
C PRO A 137 7.06 1.98 26.45
N ASN A 138 5.74 1.85 26.62
CA ASN A 138 5.08 0.70 27.23
C ASN A 138 4.51 -0.28 26.18
N ALA A 139 4.97 -0.19 24.93
CA ALA A 139 4.54 -1.12 23.89
C ALA A 139 4.88 -2.57 24.26
N LYS A 140 3.99 -3.50 23.95
CA LYS A 140 4.17 -4.94 24.25
C LYS A 140 5.46 -5.54 23.68
N ASP A 141 5.92 -4.97 22.58
CA ASP A 141 7.13 -5.39 21.85
C ASP A 141 8.38 -4.54 22.17
N ALA A 142 8.27 -3.58 23.11
CA ALA A 142 9.39 -2.67 23.46
C ALA A 142 10.69 -3.42 23.78
N GLY A 143 10.61 -4.54 24.51
CA GLY A 143 11.77 -5.37 24.82
C GLY A 143 12.42 -5.99 23.58
N LYS A 144 11.62 -6.42 22.59
CA LYS A 144 12.11 -6.96 21.33
C LYS A 144 12.78 -5.86 20.49
N ILE A 145 12.17 -4.70 20.45
CA ILE A 145 12.68 -3.53 19.69
C ILE A 145 14.01 -3.05 20.27
N LYS A 146 14.17 -2.99 21.60
CA LYS A 146 15.46 -2.65 22.25
C LYS A 146 16.58 -3.61 21.85
N LYS A 147 16.30 -4.92 21.83
CA LYS A 147 17.28 -5.92 21.37
C LYS A 147 17.63 -5.72 19.88
N LYS A 148 16.64 -5.39 19.07
CA LYS A 148 16.82 -5.13 17.65
C LYS A 148 17.69 -3.90 17.39
N ILE A 149 17.44 -2.81 18.09
CA ILE A 149 18.30 -1.62 18.03
C ILE A 149 19.76 -1.96 18.36
N ALA A 150 19.98 -2.80 19.39
CA ALA A 150 21.34 -3.22 19.77
C ALA A 150 22.01 -4.07 18.66
N SER A 151 21.27 -4.94 17.99
CA SER A 151 21.80 -5.77 16.91
C SER A 151 22.11 -5.00 15.63
N LEU A 152 21.44 -3.89 15.35
CA LEU A 152 21.68 -3.01 14.21
C LEU A 152 22.88 -2.05 14.44
N GLY A 153 23.51 -2.07 15.61
CA GLY A 153 24.58 -1.16 16.02
C GLY A 153 25.99 -1.73 15.91
N ASN A 154 26.11 -3.00 15.51
CA ASN A 154 27.39 -3.70 15.38
C ASN A 154 27.86 -3.70 13.90
#